data_9b271224f82243da60ea7908a7dff025
#
_entry.id   9b271224f82243da60ea7908a7dff025
#
_cell.length_a   1.000
_cell.length_b   1.000
_cell.length_c   1.000
_cell.angle_alpha   90.00
_cell.angle_beta   90.00
_cell.angle_gamma   90.00
#
_symmetry.space_group_name_H-M   'P 1'
#
loop_
_entity.id
_entity.type
_entity.pdbx_description
1 polymer ?
#
loop_
_entity_poly.entity_id
_entity_poly.type
_entity_poly.pdbx_seq_one_letter_code
_entity_poly.pdbx_strand_id
1 'polypeptide(L)'
;NIVFYVLLGVFTGFISVYYSRNFQRVEHFFMKLKLTPYKKALFGSSILAILIFIFPSLFGEGYETIKTLSEADPGKLLEDTLFSSFRNNSWVLLLFVGCTMMVKVFATGITLGSGGNGGNFAPSLFLGSYVGFFFSKFLNLTGLTKLPVSNFTLVGMAGILSGLFHAPLTAIFLIAEITGGYGLMIP
;
A
#
# COMPACT_ATOMS: atom_id res chain seq x y z
N ASN A 1 -18.44 5.47 14.46
CA ASN A 1 -17.31 5.40 13.50
C ASN A 1 -17.74 5.26 12.03
N ILE A 2 -19.05 5.05 11.73
CA ILE A 2 -19.56 4.82 10.35
C ILE A 2 -19.15 5.94 9.40
N VAL A 3 -19.26 7.20 9.80
CA VAL A 3 -18.88 8.36 8.97
C VAL A 3 -17.42 8.27 8.51
N PHE A 4 -16.50 7.85 9.38
CA PHE A 4 -15.08 7.71 9.03
C PHE A 4 -14.80 6.54 8.09
N TYR A 5 -15.60 5.46 8.15
CA TYR A 5 -15.51 4.37 7.17
C TYR A 5 -15.99 4.83 5.78
N VAL A 6 -17.06 5.63 5.71
CA VAL A 6 -17.50 6.22 4.44
C VAL A 6 -16.43 7.16 3.86
N LEU A 7 -15.83 8.01 4.70
CA LEU A 7 -14.72 8.88 4.28
C LEU A 7 -13.50 8.08 3.80
N LEU A 8 -13.16 6.99 4.51
CA LEU A 8 -12.10 6.07 4.06
C LEU A 8 -12.46 5.45 2.71
N GLY A 9 -13.73 5.05 2.49
CA GLY A 9 -14.20 4.51 1.20
C GLY A 9 -14.00 5.50 0.06
N VAL A 10 -14.35 6.76 0.25
CA VAL A 10 -14.08 7.82 -0.74
C VAL A 10 -12.58 7.99 -0.98
N PHE A 11 -11.79 8.02 0.09
CA PHE A 11 -10.33 8.19 0.00
C PHE A 11 -9.67 7.01 -0.74
N THR A 12 -10.06 5.77 -0.43
CA THR A 12 -9.58 4.56 -1.15
C THR A 12 -9.99 4.58 -2.62
N GLY A 13 -11.17 5.10 -2.96
CA GLY A 13 -11.61 5.30 -4.34
C GLY A 13 -10.67 6.20 -5.13
N PHE A 14 -10.28 7.37 -4.57
CA PHE A 14 -9.31 8.27 -5.21
C PHE A 14 -7.93 7.62 -5.37
N ILE A 15 -7.45 6.92 -4.35
CA ILE A 15 -6.17 6.21 -4.42
C ILE A 15 -6.21 5.07 -5.43
N SER A 16 -7.33 4.35 -5.59
CA SER A 16 -7.50 3.31 -6.60
C SER A 16 -7.40 3.86 -8.01
N VAL A 17 -8.01 5.03 -8.28
CA VAL A 17 -7.87 5.73 -9.57
C VAL A 17 -6.42 6.17 -9.80
N TYR A 18 -5.77 6.72 -8.78
CA TYR A 18 -4.34 7.08 -8.84
C TYR A 18 -3.48 5.86 -9.18
N TYR A 19 -3.69 4.75 -8.49
CA TYR A 19 -2.99 3.49 -8.72
C TYR A 19 -3.15 3.02 -10.17
N SER A 20 -4.39 2.82 -10.60
CA SER A 20 -4.69 2.30 -11.93
C SER A 20 -4.07 3.14 -13.04
N ARG A 21 -4.21 4.47 -12.96
CA ARG A 21 -3.66 5.38 -13.98
C ARG A 21 -2.14 5.37 -14.03
N ASN A 22 -1.47 5.42 -12.88
CA ASN A 22 -0.01 5.47 -12.86
C ASN A 22 0.61 4.10 -13.17
N PHE A 23 0.00 3.02 -12.70
CA PHE A 23 0.41 1.67 -13.07
C PHE A 23 0.38 1.48 -14.59
N GLN A 24 -0.74 1.80 -15.25
CA GLN A 24 -0.88 1.71 -16.72
C GLN A 24 0.13 2.61 -17.45
N ARG A 25 0.41 3.81 -16.93
CA ARG A 25 1.41 4.72 -17.53
C ARG A 25 2.81 4.11 -17.51
N VAL A 26 3.21 3.53 -16.39
CA VAL A 26 4.52 2.87 -16.24
C VAL A 26 4.61 1.65 -17.14
N GLU A 27 3.59 0.80 -17.16
CA GLU A 27 3.52 -0.38 -18.01
C GLU A 27 3.62 0.02 -19.50
N HIS A 28 2.84 1.02 -19.94
CA HIS A 28 2.90 1.57 -21.31
C HIS A 28 4.27 2.14 -21.65
N PHE A 29 4.93 2.82 -20.70
CA PHE A 29 6.28 3.33 -20.89
C PHE A 29 7.25 2.18 -21.21
N PHE A 30 7.23 1.11 -20.40
CA PHE A 30 8.08 -0.06 -20.63
C PHE A 30 7.75 -0.80 -21.94
N MET A 31 6.46 -0.88 -22.32
CA MET A 31 6.07 -1.47 -23.61
C MET A 31 6.62 -0.69 -24.82
N LYS A 32 6.64 0.65 -24.74
CA LYS A 32 7.17 1.51 -25.81
C LYS A 32 8.70 1.51 -25.93
N LEU A 33 9.42 1.07 -24.90
CA LEU A 33 10.87 0.97 -24.93
C LEU A 33 11.31 -0.09 -25.97
N LYS A 34 11.96 0.34 -27.02
CA LYS A 34 12.56 -0.55 -28.06
C LYS A 34 13.86 -1.19 -27.56
N LEU A 35 13.81 -1.84 -26.40
CA LEU A 35 14.95 -2.54 -25.81
C LEU A 35 14.72 -4.06 -25.88
N THR A 36 15.81 -4.82 -25.92
CA THR A 36 15.73 -6.27 -25.77
C THR A 36 15.21 -6.62 -24.37
N PRO A 37 14.53 -7.78 -24.18
CA PRO A 37 13.97 -8.17 -22.89
C PRO A 37 14.98 -8.09 -21.74
N TYR A 38 16.21 -8.54 -21.95
CA TYR A 38 17.29 -8.48 -20.95
C TYR A 38 17.66 -7.04 -20.55
N LYS A 39 17.76 -6.14 -21.52
CA LYS A 39 18.05 -4.72 -21.24
C LYS A 39 16.90 -4.04 -20.50
N LYS A 40 15.65 -4.41 -20.82
CA LYS A 40 14.46 -3.93 -20.10
C LYS A 40 14.47 -4.39 -18.64
N ALA A 41 14.74 -5.68 -18.42
CA ALA A 41 14.85 -6.24 -17.09
C ALA A 41 15.97 -5.58 -16.28
N LEU A 42 17.16 -5.41 -16.86
CA LEU A 42 18.29 -4.75 -16.20
C LEU A 42 17.97 -3.29 -15.84
N PHE A 43 17.34 -2.55 -16.76
CA PHE A 43 16.95 -1.17 -16.51
C PHE A 43 15.89 -1.07 -15.40
N GLY A 44 14.85 -1.91 -15.45
CA GLY A 44 13.80 -1.95 -14.42
C GLY A 44 14.35 -2.36 -13.05
N SER A 45 15.19 -3.41 -12.99
CA SER A 45 15.78 -3.87 -11.72
C SER A 45 16.73 -2.85 -11.11
N SER A 46 17.47 -2.07 -11.93
CA SER A 46 18.32 -0.99 -11.42
C SER A 46 17.50 0.11 -10.74
N ILE A 47 16.38 0.52 -11.34
CA ILE A 47 15.47 1.49 -10.72
C ILE A 47 14.87 0.93 -9.43
N LEU A 48 14.42 -0.33 -9.46
CA LEU A 48 13.85 -0.99 -8.28
C LEU A 48 14.86 -1.11 -7.15
N ALA A 49 16.12 -1.43 -7.44
CA ALA A 49 17.18 -1.50 -6.43
C ALA A 49 17.35 -0.16 -5.70
N ILE A 50 17.33 0.95 -6.43
CA ILE A 50 17.41 2.30 -5.83
C ILE A 50 16.17 2.58 -4.96
N LEU A 51 14.97 2.25 -5.45
CA LEU A 51 13.74 2.46 -4.72
C LEU A 51 13.69 1.62 -3.43
N ILE A 52 14.12 0.36 -3.49
CA ILE A 52 14.17 -0.54 -2.32
C ILE A 52 15.22 -0.08 -1.34
N PHE A 53 16.35 0.45 -1.81
CA PHE A 53 17.37 1.01 -0.91
C PHE A 53 16.86 2.20 -0.09
N ILE A 54 16.02 3.06 -0.70
CA ILE A 54 15.40 4.21 -0.01
C ILE A 54 14.22 3.76 0.85
N PHE A 55 13.40 2.84 0.33
CA PHE A 55 12.20 2.31 0.96
C PHE A 55 12.26 0.77 1.08
N PRO A 56 12.95 0.21 2.08
CA PRO A 56 13.09 -1.25 2.25
C PRO A 56 11.76 -1.99 2.33
N SER A 57 10.71 -1.34 2.83
CA SER A 57 9.35 -1.89 2.88
C SER A 57 8.72 -2.17 1.50
N LEU A 58 9.34 -1.71 0.40
CA LEU A 58 8.91 -2.07 -0.96
C LEU A 58 9.35 -3.48 -1.36
N PHE A 59 10.33 -4.05 -0.67
CA PHE A 59 10.84 -5.39 -0.95
C PHE A 59 9.80 -6.46 -0.64
N GLY A 60 9.69 -7.45 -1.51
CA GLY A 60 8.77 -8.56 -1.35
C GLY A 60 7.29 -8.20 -1.52
N GLU A 61 6.43 -9.10 -1.06
CA GLU A 61 4.98 -8.99 -1.16
C GLU A 61 4.38 -8.04 -0.12
N GLY A 62 5.13 -7.75 0.96
CA GLY A 62 4.74 -6.79 2.00
C GLY A 62 3.81 -7.34 3.09
N TYR A 63 3.59 -8.66 3.18
CA TYR A 63 2.73 -9.25 4.22
C TYR A 63 3.24 -8.99 5.63
N GLU A 64 4.56 -9.08 5.86
CA GLU A 64 5.15 -8.75 7.16
C GLU A 64 4.89 -7.28 7.53
N THR A 65 4.99 -6.39 6.55
CA THR A 65 4.73 -4.96 6.75
C THR A 65 3.26 -4.70 7.07
N ILE A 66 2.32 -5.42 6.42
CA ILE A 66 0.89 -5.35 6.72
C ILE A 66 0.64 -5.77 8.17
N LYS A 67 1.27 -6.86 8.62
CA LYS A 67 1.18 -7.34 10.00
C LYS A 67 1.70 -6.30 10.99
N THR A 68 2.87 -5.73 10.72
CA THR A 68 3.47 -4.67 11.56
C THR A 68 2.58 -3.42 11.67
N LEU A 69 1.91 -3.01 10.59
CA LEU A 69 0.96 -1.89 10.62
C LEU A 69 -0.28 -2.17 11.47
N SER A 70 -0.68 -3.45 11.56
CA SER A 70 -1.82 -3.88 12.35
C SER A 70 -1.48 -4.13 13.83
N GLU A 71 -0.20 -4.28 14.15
CA GLU A 71 0.33 -4.50 15.50
C GLU A 71 0.51 -3.19 16.29
N ALA A 72 0.86 -3.33 17.57
CA ALA A 72 1.01 -2.20 18.50
C ALA A 72 2.23 -1.31 18.24
N ASP A 73 3.23 -1.76 17.48
CA ASP A 73 4.49 -1.03 17.25
C ASP A 73 4.80 -0.79 15.76
N PRO A 74 4.06 0.11 15.08
CA PRO A 74 4.32 0.44 13.68
C PRO A 74 5.65 1.21 13.47
N GLY A 75 6.31 1.65 14.54
CA GLY A 75 7.63 2.28 14.48
C GLY A 75 8.74 1.35 13.97
N LYS A 76 8.53 0.03 14.05
CA LYS A 76 9.45 -0.98 13.47
C LYS A 76 9.66 -0.82 11.96
N LEU A 77 8.71 -0.21 11.26
CA LEU A 77 8.85 0.09 9.82
C LEU A 77 10.02 1.02 9.48
N LEU A 78 10.49 1.78 10.47
CA LEU A 78 11.61 2.71 10.30
C LEU A 78 12.94 2.11 10.75
N GLU A 79 12.99 0.93 11.41
CA GLU A 79 14.21 0.36 11.98
C GLU A 79 15.31 0.12 10.95
N ASP A 80 14.95 -0.44 9.79
CA ASP A 80 15.88 -0.79 8.71
C ASP A 80 15.95 0.28 7.61
N THR A 81 15.53 1.52 7.92
CA THR A 81 15.51 2.62 6.96
C THR A 81 16.53 3.70 7.31
N LEU A 82 16.83 4.56 6.33
CA LEU A 82 17.62 5.77 6.53
C LEU A 82 17.01 6.73 7.57
N PHE A 83 15.73 6.50 7.94
CA PHE A 83 14.96 7.31 8.88
C PHE A 83 14.87 6.70 10.28
N SER A 84 15.68 5.68 10.60
CA SER A 84 15.68 4.98 11.89
C SER A 84 15.83 5.91 13.10
N SER A 85 16.63 6.99 12.97
CA SER A 85 16.81 8.01 14.01
C SER A 85 15.52 8.75 14.41
N PHE A 86 14.51 8.73 13.56
CA PHE A 86 13.22 9.40 13.80
C PHE A 86 12.08 8.45 14.18
N ARG A 87 12.38 7.22 14.57
CA ARG A 87 11.40 6.17 14.93
C ARG A 87 10.31 6.65 15.88
N ASN A 88 10.65 7.48 16.86
CA ASN A 88 9.70 7.95 17.87
C ASN A 88 8.80 9.11 17.40
N ASN A 89 9.02 9.65 16.20
CA ASN A 89 8.22 10.75 15.69
C ASN A 89 7.09 10.22 14.81
N SER A 90 5.86 10.25 15.33
CA SER A 90 4.67 9.77 14.63
C SER A 90 4.38 10.52 13.31
N TRP A 91 4.79 11.78 13.18
CA TRP A 91 4.63 12.54 11.94
C TRP A 91 5.60 12.07 10.84
N VAL A 92 6.84 11.74 11.23
CA VAL A 92 7.83 11.19 10.28
C VAL A 92 7.38 9.80 9.80
N LEU A 93 6.88 8.97 10.71
CA LEU A 93 6.28 7.68 10.35
C LEU A 93 5.14 7.86 9.35
N LEU A 94 4.23 8.81 9.60
CA LEU A 94 3.10 9.07 8.72
C LEU A 94 3.57 9.53 7.33
N LEU A 95 4.56 10.41 7.27
CA LEU A 95 5.14 10.89 6.02
C LEU A 95 5.80 9.73 5.26
N PHE A 96 6.56 8.89 5.95
CA PHE A 96 7.20 7.70 5.36
C PHE A 96 6.16 6.73 4.77
N VAL A 97 5.10 6.43 5.52
CA VAL A 97 3.99 5.59 5.06
C VAL A 97 3.32 6.21 3.84
N GLY A 98 3.05 7.52 3.86
CA GLY A 98 2.48 8.27 2.75
C GLY A 98 3.35 8.24 1.48
N CYS A 99 4.66 8.42 1.62
CA CYS A 99 5.60 8.30 0.51
C CYS A 99 5.67 6.87 -0.02
N THR A 100 5.77 5.88 0.87
CA THR A 100 5.87 4.46 0.50
C THR A 100 4.64 4.01 -0.30
N MET A 101 3.42 4.40 0.14
CA MET A 101 2.21 4.03 -0.60
C MET A 101 2.17 4.63 -2.01
N MET A 102 2.68 5.85 -2.19
CA MET A 102 2.75 6.48 -3.52
C MET A 102 3.80 5.79 -4.42
N VAL A 103 4.97 5.48 -3.86
CA VAL A 103 6.09 4.85 -4.59
C VAL A 103 5.79 3.39 -4.94
N LYS A 104 5.04 2.66 -4.11
CA LYS A 104 4.69 1.24 -4.37
C LYS A 104 4.00 1.04 -5.72
N VAL A 105 3.17 1.98 -6.14
CA VAL A 105 2.50 1.94 -7.45
C VAL A 105 3.51 1.89 -8.59
N PHE A 106 4.53 2.75 -8.52
CA PHE A 106 5.60 2.79 -9.53
C PHE A 106 6.46 1.54 -9.46
N ALA A 107 6.83 1.09 -8.26
CA ALA A 107 7.61 -0.14 -8.08
C ALA A 107 6.91 -1.35 -8.71
N THR A 108 5.60 -1.51 -8.48
CA THR A 108 4.81 -2.59 -9.08
C THR A 108 4.74 -2.46 -10.61
N GLY A 109 4.49 -1.26 -11.12
CA GLY A 109 4.45 -1.00 -12.56
C GLY A 109 5.79 -1.26 -13.25
N ILE A 110 6.91 -0.90 -12.61
CA ILE A 110 8.26 -1.16 -13.10
C ILE A 110 8.54 -2.67 -13.12
N THR A 111 8.20 -3.38 -12.03
CA THR A 111 8.39 -4.83 -11.93
C THR A 111 7.70 -5.57 -13.09
N LEU A 112 6.42 -5.33 -13.27
CA LEU A 112 5.63 -6.01 -14.30
C LEU A 112 5.98 -5.51 -15.71
N GLY A 113 6.15 -4.21 -15.89
CA GLY A 113 6.51 -3.59 -17.16
C GLY A 113 7.89 -3.97 -17.67
N SER A 114 8.86 -4.24 -16.79
CA SER A 114 10.20 -4.68 -17.15
C SER A 114 10.31 -6.18 -17.49
N GLY A 115 9.22 -6.94 -17.29
CA GLY A 115 9.15 -8.37 -17.58
C GLY A 115 9.30 -9.25 -16.32
N GLY A 116 9.21 -8.67 -15.13
CA GLY A 116 9.15 -9.42 -13.87
C GLY A 116 7.89 -10.26 -13.79
N ASN A 117 8.01 -11.47 -13.24
CA ASN A 117 6.86 -12.30 -12.93
C ASN A 117 6.20 -11.83 -11.64
N GLY A 118 4.90 -11.64 -11.65
CA GLY A 118 4.16 -11.17 -10.49
C GLY A 118 2.70 -10.86 -10.82
N GLY A 119 1.99 -10.35 -9.82
CA GLY A 119 0.59 -9.96 -9.95
C GLY A 119 0.32 -8.62 -9.25
N ASN A 120 -0.83 -8.06 -9.56
CA ASN A 120 -1.25 -6.76 -9.01
C ASN A 120 -2.01 -6.91 -7.68
N PHE A 121 -2.29 -8.15 -7.28
CA PHE A 121 -3.11 -8.47 -6.12
C PHE A 121 -2.41 -8.13 -4.79
N ALA A 122 -1.25 -8.73 -4.52
CA ALA A 122 -0.50 -8.48 -3.28
C ALA A 122 -0.08 -7.00 -3.12
N PRO A 123 0.41 -6.30 -4.17
CA PRO A 123 0.64 -4.86 -4.09
C PRO A 123 -0.60 -4.02 -3.78
N SER A 124 -1.79 -4.44 -4.22
CA SER A 124 -3.03 -3.73 -3.91
C SER A 124 -3.44 -3.89 -2.45
N LEU A 125 -3.26 -5.07 -1.86
CA LEU A 125 -3.44 -5.30 -0.42
C LEU A 125 -2.48 -4.46 0.41
N PHE A 126 -1.21 -4.47 0.04
CA PHE A 126 -0.19 -3.63 0.67
C PHE A 126 -0.60 -2.15 0.65
N LEU A 127 -0.95 -1.64 -0.53
CA LEU A 127 -1.40 -0.25 -0.66
C LEU A 127 -2.61 0.04 0.22
N GLY A 128 -3.61 -0.86 0.23
CA GLY A 128 -4.82 -0.71 1.03
C GLY A 128 -4.53 -0.63 2.53
N SER A 129 -3.62 -1.47 3.03
CA SER A 129 -3.21 -1.43 4.44
C SER A 129 -2.54 -0.10 4.80
N TYR A 130 -1.64 0.39 3.95
CA TYR A 130 -0.98 1.69 4.13
C TYR A 130 -1.96 2.86 4.11
N VAL A 131 -2.92 2.83 3.19
CA VAL A 131 -3.98 3.86 3.09
C VAL A 131 -4.85 3.88 4.34
N GLY A 132 -5.31 2.73 4.80
CA GLY A 132 -6.13 2.61 6.03
C GLY A 132 -5.37 3.05 7.27
N PHE A 133 -4.11 2.64 7.41
CA PHE A 133 -3.22 3.07 8.48
C PHE A 133 -2.99 4.58 8.44
N PHE A 134 -2.60 5.12 7.28
CA PHE A 134 -2.35 6.55 7.10
C PHE A 134 -3.56 7.38 7.50
N PHE A 135 -4.74 7.02 7.00
CA PHE A 135 -5.99 7.72 7.28
C PHE A 135 -6.32 7.74 8.78
N SER A 136 -6.30 6.57 9.43
CA SER A 136 -6.63 6.46 10.85
C SER A 136 -5.59 7.14 11.74
N LYS A 137 -4.29 6.94 11.45
CA LYS A 137 -3.20 7.56 12.22
C LYS A 137 -3.18 9.07 12.07
N PHE A 138 -3.45 9.59 10.86
CA PHE A 138 -3.55 11.02 10.61
C PHE A 138 -4.65 11.66 11.45
N LEU A 139 -5.86 11.09 11.44
CA LEU A 139 -7.00 11.59 12.25
C LEU A 139 -6.74 11.47 13.76
N ASN A 140 -6.08 10.41 14.21
CA ASN A 140 -5.70 10.26 15.61
C ASN A 140 -4.65 11.30 16.05
N LEU A 141 -3.68 11.63 15.18
CA LEU A 141 -2.64 12.62 15.48
C LEU A 141 -3.18 14.07 15.47
N THR A 142 -4.19 14.36 14.67
CA THR A 142 -4.86 15.68 14.70
C THR A 142 -5.75 15.87 15.93
N GLY A 143 -5.94 14.84 16.74
CA GLY A 143 -6.77 14.88 17.94
C GLY A 143 -8.28 14.91 17.66
N LEU A 144 -8.71 14.78 16.41
CA LEU A 144 -10.12 14.80 16.03
C LEU A 144 -10.89 13.59 16.55
N THR A 145 -10.23 12.43 16.62
CA THR A 145 -10.85 11.15 17.01
C THR A 145 -9.82 10.16 17.54
N LYS A 146 -10.31 9.07 18.14
CA LYS A 146 -9.50 7.88 18.49
C LYS A 146 -10.03 6.69 17.69
N LEU A 147 -9.52 6.51 16.50
CA LEU A 147 -9.91 5.43 15.60
C LEU A 147 -9.06 4.17 15.85
N PRO A 148 -9.66 2.96 15.82
CA PRO A 148 -8.91 1.70 15.91
C PRO A 148 -8.13 1.47 14.61
N VAL A 149 -6.81 1.69 14.66
CA VAL A 149 -5.92 1.67 13.49
C VAL A 149 -6.01 0.33 12.75
N SER A 150 -6.02 -0.79 13.47
CA SER A 150 -6.10 -2.13 12.87
C SER A 150 -7.34 -2.29 11.99
N ASN A 151 -8.52 -1.89 12.48
CA ASN A 151 -9.77 -2.01 11.72
C ASN A 151 -9.73 -1.17 10.44
N PHE A 152 -9.24 0.07 10.54
CA PHE A 152 -9.11 0.95 9.38
C PHE A 152 -8.10 0.43 8.37
N THR A 153 -7.02 -0.21 8.82
CA THR A 153 -6.05 -0.90 7.96
C THR A 153 -6.73 -2.01 7.14
N LEU A 154 -7.53 -2.86 7.78
CA LEU A 154 -8.25 -3.95 7.12
C LEU A 154 -9.33 -3.44 6.15
N VAL A 155 -10.13 -2.47 6.56
CA VAL A 155 -11.14 -1.86 5.70
C VAL A 155 -10.49 -1.12 4.53
N GLY A 156 -9.33 -0.49 4.73
CA GLY A 156 -8.54 0.11 3.65
C GLY A 156 -8.09 -0.90 2.60
N MET A 157 -7.68 -2.12 3.03
CA MET A 157 -7.35 -3.22 2.10
C MET A 157 -8.57 -3.61 1.26
N ALA A 158 -9.72 -3.81 1.88
CA ALA A 158 -10.97 -4.12 1.17
C ALA A 158 -11.38 -3.00 0.20
N GLY A 159 -11.23 -1.74 0.62
CA GLY A 159 -11.56 -0.57 -0.20
C GLY A 159 -10.70 -0.45 -1.46
N ILE A 160 -9.38 -0.60 -1.35
CA ILE A 160 -8.47 -0.57 -2.51
C ILE A 160 -8.72 -1.75 -3.45
N LEU A 161 -8.88 -2.96 -2.90
CA LEU A 161 -9.21 -4.13 -3.71
C LEU A 161 -10.52 -3.94 -4.48
N SER A 162 -11.57 -3.47 -3.79
CA SER A 162 -12.86 -3.18 -4.41
C SER A 162 -12.75 -2.17 -5.55
N GLY A 163 -11.98 -1.11 -5.34
CA GLY A 163 -11.79 -0.05 -6.34
C GLY A 163 -10.95 -0.46 -7.54
N LEU A 164 -9.96 -1.35 -7.37
CA LEU A 164 -9.09 -1.80 -8.46
C LEU A 164 -9.70 -2.93 -9.27
N PHE A 165 -10.34 -3.90 -8.60
CA PHE A 165 -10.86 -5.11 -9.26
C PHE A 165 -12.39 -5.05 -9.53
N HIS A 166 -13.06 -4.00 -9.08
CA HIS A 166 -14.51 -3.82 -9.21
C HIS A 166 -15.31 -5.00 -8.60
N ALA A 167 -14.77 -5.62 -7.55
CA ALA A 167 -15.33 -6.81 -6.92
C ALA A 167 -15.45 -6.61 -5.39
N PRO A 168 -16.40 -5.76 -4.92
CA PRO A 168 -16.48 -5.39 -3.50
C PRO A 168 -16.80 -6.58 -2.59
N LEU A 169 -17.70 -7.46 -2.97
CA LEU A 169 -18.02 -8.65 -2.17
C LEU A 169 -16.82 -9.58 -2.03
N THR A 170 -16.11 -9.83 -3.12
CA THR A 170 -14.90 -10.65 -3.10
C THR A 170 -13.84 -10.03 -2.19
N ALA A 171 -13.68 -8.71 -2.23
CA ALA A 171 -12.71 -8.00 -1.39
C ALA A 171 -13.05 -8.13 0.10
N ILE A 172 -14.33 -7.97 0.48
CA ILE A 172 -14.79 -8.08 1.86
C ILE A 172 -14.58 -9.51 2.38
N PHE A 173 -15.05 -10.53 1.65
CA PHE A 173 -14.91 -11.92 2.07
C PHE A 173 -13.46 -12.35 2.16
N LEU A 174 -12.62 -11.95 1.21
CA LEU A 174 -11.21 -12.26 1.22
C LEU A 174 -10.50 -11.69 2.44
N ILE A 175 -10.74 -10.41 2.78
CA ILE A 175 -10.11 -9.79 3.95
C ILE A 175 -10.62 -10.46 5.24
N ALA A 176 -11.91 -10.77 5.32
CA ALA A 176 -12.46 -11.51 6.45
C ALA A 176 -11.82 -12.89 6.63
N GLU A 177 -11.58 -13.61 5.52
CA GLU A 177 -10.93 -14.92 5.53
C GLU A 177 -9.47 -14.83 5.96
N ILE A 178 -8.69 -13.92 5.36
CA ILE A 178 -7.25 -13.74 5.68
C ILE A 178 -7.06 -13.34 7.14
N THR A 179 -7.98 -12.56 7.70
CA THR A 179 -7.86 -12.03 9.07
C THR A 179 -8.55 -12.90 10.12
N GLY A 180 -9.29 -13.92 9.69
CA GLY A 180 -10.09 -14.78 10.58
C GLY A 180 -11.19 -14.02 11.33
N GLY A 181 -11.56 -12.82 10.87
CA GLY A 181 -12.47 -11.92 11.57
C GLY A 181 -13.65 -11.45 10.72
N TYR A 182 -14.81 -12.07 10.90
CA TYR A 182 -16.05 -11.64 10.24
C TYR A 182 -16.74 -10.46 10.94
N GLY A 183 -16.23 -10.03 12.10
CA GLY A 183 -16.81 -8.94 12.89
C GLY A 183 -16.74 -7.55 12.24
N LEU A 184 -15.92 -7.39 11.19
CA LEU A 184 -15.77 -6.14 10.44
C LEU A 184 -16.56 -6.12 9.12
N MET A 185 -17.32 -7.18 8.81
CA MET A 185 -18.13 -7.22 7.59
C MET A 185 -19.29 -6.23 7.62
N ILE A 186 -19.78 -5.94 8.84
CA ILE A 186 -20.82 -4.92 9.09
C ILE A 186 -20.24 -4.00 10.18
N PRO A 187 -19.68 -2.86 9.81
CA PRO A 187 -19.13 -1.87 10.74
C PRO A 187 -20.21 -1.12 11.53
#